data_e2741f9b557a7929fa371378cb96c99b
#
_entry.id   e2741f9b557a7929fa371378cb96c99b
#
_cell.length_a   1.000
_cell.length_b   1.000
_cell.length_c   1.000
_cell.angle_alpha   90.00
_cell.angle_beta   90.00
_cell.angle_gamma   90.00
#
_symmetry.space_group_name_H-M   'P 1'
#
loop_
_entity.id
_entity.type
_entity.pdbx_description
1 polymer ?
#
loop_
_entity_poly.entity_id
_entity_poly.type
_entity_poly.pdbx_seq_one_letter_code
_entity_poly.pdbx_strand_id
1 'polypeptide(L)'
;MDGLTAMIAMVDPASCGDSPAGGWAFLTWQLFNGVTNPSLVLPVLASLILLPWFVKALPWKRQISGLGMVLLLLYGLLCSPLGIQLGNRALQAFLPSDSGEAADAIVVLGRGSEMRLERTEVAAELWRAGRAPLVFASGWGDAQPIVSLLSQMGLPSQAVDGEPCSRTTEENARFTAARLQPAVQQIVLVTDPPHMLRSYLTFRSLGFRVIPHTNSLPAQLPPRKEAFLLVREYLGLASYSALGRFSPRQTQPALVGSFKF
;
A
#
# COMPACT_ATOMS: atom_id res chain seq x y z
N MET A 1 -6.13 2.27 -35.53
CA MET A 1 -5.90 3.11 -34.33
C MET A 1 -7.22 3.58 -33.70
N ASP A 2 -8.29 2.76 -33.72
CA ASP A 2 -9.66 3.22 -33.42
C ASP A 2 -10.34 2.48 -32.27
N GLY A 3 -9.58 1.94 -31.32
CA GLY A 3 -10.14 1.18 -30.19
C GLY A 3 -10.03 1.84 -28.80
N LEU A 4 -9.38 3.00 -28.67
CA LEU A 4 -9.12 3.63 -27.36
C LEU A 4 -9.96 4.89 -27.08
N THR A 5 -10.91 5.22 -27.95
CA THR A 5 -11.67 6.49 -27.89
C THR A 5 -13.04 6.36 -27.21
N ALA A 6 -13.34 5.25 -26.55
CA ALA A 6 -14.46 5.25 -25.60
C ALA A 6 -14.01 6.08 -24.38
N MET A 7 -14.57 7.28 -24.20
CA MET A 7 -14.42 8.07 -22.97
C MET A 7 -14.72 7.16 -21.78
N ILE A 8 -13.67 6.72 -21.10
CA ILE A 8 -13.79 5.90 -19.90
C ILE A 8 -14.15 6.87 -18.77
N ALA A 9 -15.44 7.05 -18.53
CA ALA A 9 -15.89 7.80 -17.37
C ALA A 9 -15.44 7.03 -16.11
N MET A 10 -14.76 7.71 -15.18
CA MET A 10 -14.39 7.13 -13.90
C MET A 10 -15.64 6.60 -13.20
N VAL A 11 -15.52 5.42 -12.60
CA VAL A 11 -16.62 4.77 -11.86
C VAL A 11 -17.11 5.68 -10.74
N ASP A 12 -18.43 5.85 -10.61
CA ASP A 12 -19.01 6.59 -9.50
C ASP A 12 -18.75 5.84 -8.17
N PRO A 13 -18.13 6.48 -7.17
CA PRO A 13 -17.92 5.88 -5.85
C PRO A 13 -19.19 5.34 -5.19
N ALA A 14 -20.35 5.90 -5.50
CA ALA A 14 -21.65 5.45 -5.00
C ALA A 14 -22.05 4.07 -5.55
N SER A 15 -21.47 3.63 -6.67
CA SER A 15 -21.70 2.32 -7.27
C SER A 15 -20.85 1.21 -6.67
N CYS A 16 -19.88 1.54 -5.80
CA CYS A 16 -19.02 0.55 -5.16
C CYS A 16 -19.80 -0.26 -4.14
N GLY A 17 -19.86 -1.58 -4.33
CA GLY A 17 -20.41 -2.51 -3.36
C GLY A 17 -19.57 -2.63 -2.09
N ASP A 18 -20.10 -3.35 -1.09
CA ASP A 18 -19.34 -3.65 0.12
C ASP A 18 -18.16 -4.56 -0.19
N SER A 19 -16.96 -4.14 0.27
CA SER A 19 -15.76 -4.97 0.13
C SER A 19 -15.83 -6.15 1.12
N PRO A 20 -15.71 -7.40 0.63
CA PRO A 20 -15.63 -8.57 1.52
C PRO A 20 -14.45 -8.51 2.49
N ALA A 21 -13.41 -7.74 2.16
CA ALA A 21 -12.23 -7.52 2.99
C ALA A 21 -12.41 -6.40 4.02
N GLY A 22 -13.51 -5.64 3.99
CA GLY A 22 -13.70 -4.45 4.81
C GLY A 22 -13.58 -4.69 6.31
N GLY A 23 -14.21 -5.74 6.83
CA GLY A 23 -14.15 -6.10 8.26
C GLY A 23 -12.76 -6.55 8.70
N TRP A 24 -12.08 -7.37 7.88
CA TRP A 24 -10.70 -7.81 8.15
C TRP A 24 -9.70 -6.66 8.06
N ALA A 25 -9.85 -5.80 7.06
CA ALA A 25 -9.01 -4.61 6.92
C ALA A 25 -9.17 -3.66 8.11
N PHE A 26 -10.40 -3.45 8.61
CA PHE A 26 -10.68 -2.64 9.80
C PHE A 26 -10.02 -3.24 11.06
N LEU A 27 -10.20 -4.54 11.30
CA LEU A 27 -9.62 -5.21 12.47
C LEU A 27 -8.09 -5.16 12.47
N THR A 28 -7.48 -5.46 11.33
CA THR A 28 -6.02 -5.39 11.18
C THR A 28 -5.49 -3.97 11.36
N TRP A 29 -6.22 -2.97 10.87
CA TRP A 29 -5.85 -1.57 11.04
C TRP A 29 -5.88 -1.13 12.51
N GLN A 30 -6.91 -1.54 13.28
CA GLN A 30 -7.00 -1.29 14.71
C GLN A 30 -5.86 -1.96 15.49
N LEU A 31 -5.56 -3.22 15.17
CA LEU A 31 -4.45 -3.96 15.78
C LEU A 31 -3.11 -3.24 15.53
N PHE A 32 -2.84 -2.84 14.29
CA PHE A 32 -1.60 -2.17 13.93
C PHE A 32 -1.47 -0.80 14.60
N ASN A 33 -2.55 -0.03 14.67
CA ASN A 33 -2.58 1.21 15.43
C ASN A 33 -2.27 0.99 16.92
N GLY A 34 -2.81 -0.08 17.50
CA GLY A 34 -2.52 -0.45 18.89
C GLY A 34 -1.05 -0.77 19.12
N VAL A 35 -0.49 -1.67 18.32
CA VAL A 35 0.92 -2.13 18.44
C VAL A 35 1.93 -1.01 18.19
N THR A 36 1.61 -0.04 17.34
CA THR A 36 2.51 1.10 17.08
C THR A 36 2.24 2.30 17.96
N ASN A 37 1.26 2.23 18.87
CA ASN A 37 0.94 3.32 19.78
C ASN A 37 1.82 3.26 21.07
N PRO A 38 2.80 4.15 21.24
CA PRO A 38 3.66 4.15 22.44
C PRO A 38 2.86 4.28 23.74
N SER A 39 1.76 5.06 23.72
CA SER A 39 0.92 5.27 24.92
C SER A 39 0.18 3.99 25.37
N LEU A 40 0.08 2.99 24.50
CA LEU A 40 -0.46 1.67 24.87
C LEU A 40 0.65 0.66 25.12
N VAL A 41 1.67 0.63 24.26
CA VAL A 41 2.73 -0.38 24.29
C VAL A 41 3.67 -0.16 25.48
N LEU A 42 4.10 1.07 25.74
CA LEU A 42 5.07 1.32 26.81
C LEU A 42 4.53 0.97 28.22
N PRO A 43 3.28 1.32 28.61
CA PRO A 43 2.72 0.86 29.88
C PRO A 43 2.61 -0.65 29.99
N VAL A 44 2.23 -1.35 28.90
CA VAL A 44 2.15 -2.81 28.88
C VAL A 44 3.52 -3.43 29.09
N LEU A 45 4.56 -2.96 28.37
CA LEU A 45 5.93 -3.46 28.53
C LEU A 45 6.50 -3.13 29.92
N ALA A 46 6.25 -1.91 30.42
CA ALA A 46 6.63 -1.52 31.78
C ALA A 46 5.98 -2.42 32.83
N SER A 47 4.69 -2.72 32.65
CA SER A 47 3.97 -3.67 33.52
C SER A 47 4.58 -5.08 33.47
N LEU A 48 4.94 -5.57 32.28
CA LEU A 48 5.60 -6.87 32.12
C LEU A 48 6.95 -6.91 32.84
N ILE A 49 7.69 -5.82 32.88
CA ILE A 49 8.99 -5.69 33.54
C ILE A 49 8.83 -5.58 35.06
N LEU A 50 7.89 -4.77 35.55
CA LEU A 50 7.80 -4.40 36.97
C LEU A 50 6.86 -5.27 37.79
N LEU A 51 5.64 -5.62 37.29
CA LEU A 51 4.63 -6.33 38.06
C LEU A 51 5.09 -7.70 38.61
N PRO A 52 5.91 -8.51 37.89
CA PRO A 52 6.39 -9.79 38.42
C PRO A 52 7.13 -9.67 39.76
N TRP A 53 7.73 -8.51 40.04
CA TRP A 53 8.48 -8.30 41.29
C TRP A 53 7.59 -8.03 42.49
N PHE A 54 6.35 -7.60 42.27
CA PHE A 54 5.36 -7.42 43.35
C PHE A 54 4.66 -8.73 43.75
N VAL A 55 4.76 -9.79 42.91
CA VAL A 55 4.19 -11.11 43.19
C VAL A 55 5.25 -12.00 43.78
N LYS A 56 5.27 -12.15 45.12
CA LYS A 56 6.32 -12.88 45.84
C LYS A 56 6.44 -14.35 45.41
N ALA A 57 5.31 -15.04 45.11
CA ALA A 57 5.25 -16.45 44.76
C ALA A 57 5.51 -16.78 43.28
N LEU A 58 5.84 -15.80 42.43
CA LEU A 58 6.00 -16.03 41.00
C LEU A 58 7.42 -16.54 40.69
N PRO A 59 7.57 -17.85 40.32
CA PRO A 59 8.90 -18.49 40.14
C PRO A 59 9.64 -17.92 38.90
N TRP A 60 8.90 -17.42 37.89
CA TRP A 60 9.42 -17.01 36.58
C TRP A 60 9.61 -15.48 36.44
N LYS A 61 9.62 -14.74 37.53
CA LYS A 61 9.66 -13.27 37.50
C LYS A 61 10.85 -12.70 36.72
N ARG A 62 12.04 -13.34 36.81
CA ARG A 62 13.22 -12.87 36.06
C ARG A 62 13.06 -13.09 34.56
N GLN A 63 12.51 -14.22 34.13
CA GLN A 63 12.28 -14.51 32.71
C GLN A 63 11.23 -13.57 32.12
N ILE A 64 10.12 -13.32 32.84
CA ILE A 64 9.07 -12.42 32.39
C ILE A 64 9.60 -10.99 32.27
N SER A 65 10.33 -10.50 33.28
CA SER A 65 10.95 -9.17 33.23
C SER A 65 12.01 -9.07 32.14
N GLY A 66 12.82 -10.12 31.96
CA GLY A 66 13.82 -10.20 30.88
C GLY A 66 13.16 -10.16 29.50
N LEU A 67 12.06 -10.91 29.29
CA LEU A 67 11.28 -10.85 28.06
C LEU A 67 10.72 -9.44 27.83
N GLY A 68 10.14 -8.81 28.86
CA GLY A 68 9.65 -7.44 28.79
C GLY A 68 10.73 -6.44 28.39
N MET A 69 11.95 -6.60 28.92
CA MET A 69 13.09 -5.74 28.56
C MET A 69 13.52 -5.95 27.10
N VAL A 70 13.62 -7.20 26.64
CA VAL A 70 13.95 -7.51 25.24
C VAL A 70 12.90 -6.92 24.29
N LEU A 71 11.62 -7.09 24.62
CA LEU A 71 10.52 -6.52 23.81
C LEU A 71 10.57 -4.98 23.79
N LEU A 72 10.92 -4.33 24.90
CA LEU A 72 11.07 -2.88 24.97
C LEU A 72 12.22 -2.39 24.07
N LEU A 73 13.37 -3.08 24.11
CA LEU A 73 14.52 -2.77 23.25
C LEU A 73 14.19 -2.97 21.76
N LEU A 74 13.51 -4.07 21.42
CA LEU A 74 13.05 -4.33 20.05
C LEU A 74 12.04 -3.28 19.58
N TYR A 75 11.11 -2.88 20.45
CA TYR A 75 10.15 -1.83 20.15
C TYR A 75 10.84 -0.48 19.91
N GLY A 76 11.78 -0.13 20.76
CA GLY A 76 12.59 1.10 20.62
C GLY A 76 13.40 1.10 19.32
N LEU A 77 14.02 -0.03 18.97
CA LEU A 77 14.74 -0.18 17.70
C LEU A 77 13.80 -0.04 16.50
N LEU A 78 12.65 -0.72 16.52
CA LEU A 78 11.65 -0.69 15.44
C LEU A 78 11.12 0.73 15.18
N CYS A 79 10.90 1.51 16.25
CA CYS A 79 10.42 2.89 16.16
C CYS A 79 11.55 3.93 15.97
N SER A 80 12.82 3.51 15.99
CA SER A 80 13.95 4.39 15.76
C SER A 80 14.15 4.72 14.29
N PRO A 81 14.76 5.88 13.95
CA PRO A 81 15.11 6.19 12.56
C PRO A 81 15.98 5.10 11.91
N LEU A 82 16.89 4.50 12.67
CA LEU A 82 17.73 3.40 12.19
C LEU A 82 16.91 2.17 11.85
N GLY A 83 15.99 1.74 12.72
CA GLY A 83 15.11 0.59 12.48
C GLY A 83 14.21 0.80 11.27
N ILE A 84 13.65 2.00 11.13
CA ILE A 84 12.82 2.38 9.97
C ILE A 84 13.64 2.33 8.69
N GLN A 85 14.85 2.90 8.67
CA GLN A 85 15.73 2.86 7.49
C GLN A 85 16.14 1.44 7.11
N LEU A 86 16.54 0.61 8.08
CA LEU A 86 16.92 -0.78 7.84
C LEU A 86 15.73 -1.60 7.33
N GLY A 87 14.56 -1.41 7.92
CA GLY A 87 13.34 -2.07 7.47
C GLY A 87 12.94 -1.69 6.04
N ASN A 88 12.99 -0.40 5.71
CA ASN A 88 12.71 0.05 4.34
C ASN A 88 13.75 -0.47 3.34
N ARG A 89 15.04 -0.47 3.68
CA ARG A 89 16.09 -1.03 2.83
C ARG A 89 15.88 -2.53 2.58
N ALA A 90 15.49 -3.27 3.62
CA ALA A 90 15.21 -4.70 3.50
C ALA A 90 14.03 -4.97 2.54
N LEU A 91 12.95 -4.18 2.59
CA LEU A 91 11.84 -4.29 1.64
C LEU A 91 12.26 -3.94 0.21
N GLN A 92 13.09 -2.92 0.03
CA GLN A 92 13.54 -2.47 -1.29
C GLN A 92 14.58 -3.41 -1.92
N ALA A 93 15.34 -4.17 -1.13
CA ALA A 93 16.35 -5.11 -1.62
C ALA A 93 15.77 -6.21 -2.53
N PHE A 94 14.47 -6.47 -2.46
CA PHE A 94 13.77 -7.46 -3.29
C PHE A 94 13.07 -6.85 -4.52
N LEU A 95 13.22 -5.55 -4.73
CA LEU A 95 12.63 -4.86 -5.88
C LEU A 95 13.68 -4.67 -6.98
N PRO A 96 13.28 -4.83 -8.26
CA PRO A 96 14.12 -4.34 -9.34
C PRO A 96 14.20 -2.81 -9.30
N SER A 97 15.26 -2.24 -9.82
CA SER A 97 15.33 -0.79 -10.07
C SER A 97 14.33 -0.39 -11.17
N ASP A 98 13.90 0.87 -11.14
CA ASP A 98 13.17 1.45 -12.28
C ASP A 98 14.07 1.41 -13.53
N SER A 99 13.60 0.70 -14.55
CA SER A 99 14.36 0.54 -15.80
C SER A 99 14.41 1.81 -16.66
N GLY A 100 13.54 2.79 -16.38
CA GLY A 100 13.37 3.97 -17.23
C GLY A 100 12.59 3.71 -18.52
N GLU A 101 12.19 2.47 -18.78
CA GLU A 101 11.44 2.11 -20.00
C GLU A 101 10.03 2.69 -20.00
N ALA A 102 9.51 2.94 -21.22
CA ALA A 102 8.12 3.30 -21.40
C ALA A 102 7.20 2.11 -21.06
N ALA A 103 6.02 2.41 -20.56
CA ALA A 103 4.98 1.45 -20.21
C ALA A 103 3.65 1.82 -20.87
N ASP A 104 2.65 0.96 -20.75
CA ASP A 104 1.32 1.21 -21.29
C ASP A 104 0.52 2.17 -20.39
N ALA A 105 0.74 2.09 -19.05
CA ALA A 105 0.10 2.98 -18.08
C ALA A 105 0.98 3.23 -16.85
N ILE A 106 0.78 4.38 -16.20
CA ILE A 106 1.25 4.68 -14.85
C ILE A 106 0.10 4.39 -13.90
N VAL A 107 0.29 3.46 -12.95
CA VAL A 107 -0.73 3.11 -11.95
C VAL A 107 -0.36 3.72 -10.61
N VAL A 108 -1.23 4.59 -10.08
CA VAL A 108 -1.03 5.30 -8.81
C VAL A 108 -1.92 4.70 -7.74
N LEU A 109 -1.32 4.19 -6.66
CA LEU A 109 -2.09 3.54 -5.59
C LEU A 109 -2.52 4.54 -4.51
N GLY A 110 -3.78 4.44 -4.08
CA GLY A 110 -4.32 5.15 -2.93
C GLY A 110 -3.68 4.68 -1.61
N ARG A 111 -3.31 5.62 -0.74
CA ARG A 111 -2.70 5.38 0.58
C ARG A 111 -3.19 6.33 1.67
N GLY A 112 -4.27 7.04 1.39
CA GLY A 112 -4.83 8.08 2.24
C GLY A 112 -4.36 9.50 1.87
N SER A 113 -5.14 10.46 2.32
CA SER A 113 -5.03 11.88 1.93
C SER A 113 -3.67 12.51 2.21
N GLU A 114 -3.04 12.14 3.32
CA GLU A 114 -1.76 12.71 3.75
C GLU A 114 -0.57 12.38 2.84
N MET A 115 -0.68 11.31 2.07
CA MET A 115 0.39 10.85 1.16
C MET A 115 0.00 11.00 -0.31
N ARG A 116 -1.07 11.73 -0.61
CA ARG A 116 -1.65 11.81 -1.96
C ARG A 116 -0.86 12.70 -2.88
N LEU A 117 -0.41 13.86 -2.38
CA LEU A 117 0.22 14.89 -3.21
C LEU A 117 1.50 14.37 -3.86
N GLU A 118 2.42 13.85 -3.08
CA GLU A 118 3.75 13.42 -3.55
C GLU A 118 3.67 12.36 -4.66
N ARG A 119 2.74 11.40 -4.52
CA ARG A 119 2.58 10.38 -5.57
C ARG A 119 1.87 10.90 -6.81
N THR A 120 0.98 11.89 -6.64
CA THR A 120 0.30 12.52 -7.77
C THR A 120 1.28 13.36 -8.58
N GLU A 121 2.16 14.12 -7.92
CA GLU A 121 3.23 14.89 -8.54
C GLU A 121 4.18 13.98 -9.33
N VAL A 122 4.65 12.90 -8.71
CA VAL A 122 5.51 11.90 -9.37
C VAL A 122 4.81 11.30 -10.61
N ALA A 123 3.53 10.97 -10.51
CA ALA A 123 2.80 10.43 -11.65
C ALA A 123 2.67 11.45 -12.79
N ALA A 124 2.44 12.73 -12.46
CA ALA A 124 2.39 13.80 -13.45
C ALA A 124 3.76 14.03 -14.12
N GLU A 125 4.85 13.97 -13.37
CA GLU A 125 6.22 14.06 -13.89
C GLU A 125 6.53 12.91 -14.84
N LEU A 126 6.22 11.68 -14.46
CA LEU A 126 6.41 10.48 -15.28
C LEU A 126 5.60 10.58 -16.59
N TRP A 127 4.37 11.05 -16.51
CA TRP A 127 3.54 11.27 -17.71
C TRP A 127 4.15 12.31 -18.63
N ARG A 128 4.58 13.47 -18.11
CA ARG A 128 5.26 14.53 -18.90
C ARG A 128 6.58 14.05 -19.51
N ALA A 129 7.27 13.16 -18.83
CA ALA A 129 8.48 12.51 -19.35
C ALA A 129 8.20 11.43 -20.41
N GLY A 130 6.93 11.20 -20.78
CA GLY A 130 6.53 10.23 -21.81
C GLY A 130 6.66 8.77 -21.36
N ARG A 131 6.67 8.50 -20.03
CA ARG A 131 6.81 7.14 -19.49
C ARG A 131 5.59 6.24 -19.77
N ALA A 132 4.40 6.83 -19.92
CA ALA A 132 3.21 6.16 -20.41
C ALA A 132 2.15 7.16 -20.89
N PRO A 133 1.24 6.78 -21.81
CA PRO A 133 0.17 7.65 -22.30
C PRO A 133 -0.99 7.82 -21.30
N LEU A 134 -1.16 6.87 -20.35
CA LEU A 134 -2.27 6.83 -19.40
C LEU A 134 -1.76 6.89 -17.96
N VAL A 135 -2.42 7.69 -17.11
CA VAL A 135 -2.29 7.63 -15.63
C VAL A 135 -3.58 7.08 -15.05
N PHE A 136 -3.49 5.98 -14.31
CA PHE A 136 -4.63 5.30 -13.69
C PHE A 136 -4.53 5.32 -12.18
N ALA A 137 -5.47 5.97 -11.50
CA ALA A 137 -5.53 6.03 -10.04
C ALA A 137 -6.41 4.91 -9.48
N SER A 138 -5.93 4.18 -8.47
CA SER A 138 -6.66 3.06 -7.85
C SER A 138 -6.71 3.23 -6.33
N GLY A 139 -7.91 3.23 -5.75
CA GLY A 139 -8.08 3.25 -4.30
C GLY A 139 -9.29 4.01 -3.80
N TRP A 140 -10.00 3.42 -2.84
CA TRP A 140 -11.12 4.04 -2.13
C TRP A 140 -10.71 5.38 -1.49
N GLY A 141 -11.47 6.43 -1.75
CA GLY A 141 -11.25 7.77 -1.20
C GLY A 141 -10.03 8.52 -1.75
N ASP A 142 -9.21 7.87 -2.58
CA ASP A 142 -8.00 8.46 -3.16
C ASP A 142 -8.05 8.62 -4.68
N ALA A 143 -8.65 7.67 -5.40
CA ALA A 143 -8.61 7.68 -6.86
C ALA A 143 -9.19 8.98 -7.45
N GLN A 144 -10.39 9.39 -7.00
CA GLN A 144 -11.05 10.59 -7.51
C GLN A 144 -10.29 11.89 -7.20
N PRO A 145 -9.82 12.14 -5.96
CA PRO A 145 -8.93 13.26 -5.67
C PRO A 145 -7.62 13.25 -6.47
N ILE A 146 -7.00 12.08 -6.71
CA ILE A 146 -5.78 11.97 -7.53
C ILE A 146 -6.09 12.41 -8.98
N VAL A 147 -7.17 11.89 -9.58
CA VAL A 147 -7.61 12.27 -10.93
C VAL A 147 -7.85 13.78 -11.01
N SER A 148 -8.51 14.36 -10.00
CA SER A 148 -8.78 15.81 -9.96
C SER A 148 -7.48 16.63 -9.87
N LEU A 149 -6.52 16.18 -9.05
CA LEU A 149 -5.21 16.84 -8.93
C LEU A 149 -4.41 16.74 -10.22
N LEU A 150 -4.37 15.57 -10.88
CA LEU A 150 -3.70 15.40 -12.18
C LEU A 150 -4.28 16.34 -13.24
N SER A 151 -5.60 16.49 -13.27
CA SER A 151 -6.27 17.44 -14.17
C SER A 151 -5.89 18.90 -13.85
N GLN A 152 -5.80 19.28 -12.57
CA GLN A 152 -5.34 20.60 -12.14
C GLN A 152 -3.85 20.83 -12.50
N MET A 153 -3.04 19.77 -12.53
CA MET A 153 -1.64 19.81 -12.98
C MET A 153 -1.50 19.84 -14.52
N GLY A 154 -2.62 19.90 -15.26
CA GLY A 154 -2.65 20.08 -16.71
C GLY A 154 -2.61 18.79 -17.51
N LEU A 155 -2.84 17.62 -16.92
CA LEU A 155 -3.00 16.39 -17.68
C LEU A 155 -4.37 16.39 -18.39
N PRO A 156 -4.44 16.05 -19.68
CA PRO A 156 -5.71 16.00 -20.42
C PRO A 156 -6.59 14.88 -19.90
N SER A 157 -7.91 15.08 -19.92
CA SER A 157 -8.88 14.11 -19.40
C SER A 157 -8.79 12.73 -20.06
N GLN A 158 -8.33 12.67 -21.32
CA GLN A 158 -8.13 11.39 -22.03
C GLN A 158 -6.92 10.59 -21.52
N ALA A 159 -6.00 11.23 -20.81
CA ALA A 159 -4.79 10.61 -20.26
C ALA A 159 -4.94 10.21 -18.79
N VAL A 160 -6.11 10.43 -18.17
CA VAL A 160 -6.32 10.17 -16.74
C VAL A 160 -7.60 9.37 -16.54
N ASP A 161 -7.51 8.26 -15.83
CA ASP A 161 -8.66 7.43 -15.41
C ASP A 161 -8.43 6.88 -14.00
N GLY A 162 -9.42 6.23 -13.41
CA GLY A 162 -9.26 5.61 -12.10
C GLY A 162 -10.45 4.79 -11.66
N GLU A 163 -10.22 3.99 -10.61
CA GLU A 163 -11.25 3.21 -9.92
C GLU A 163 -11.26 3.55 -8.41
N PRO A 164 -12.40 3.95 -7.87
CA PRO A 164 -12.52 4.38 -6.48
C PRO A 164 -12.98 3.29 -5.50
N CYS A 165 -13.11 2.03 -5.94
CA CYS A 165 -13.78 1.00 -5.16
C CYS A 165 -12.84 0.14 -4.31
N SER A 166 -11.56 0.05 -4.64
CA SER A 166 -10.61 -0.82 -3.97
C SER A 166 -10.22 -0.32 -2.58
N ARG A 167 -10.31 -1.17 -1.57
CA ARG A 167 -9.95 -0.90 -0.17
C ARG A 167 -8.70 -1.64 0.28
N THR A 168 -8.22 -2.59 -0.53
CA THR A 168 -7.04 -3.41 -0.25
C THR A 168 -6.13 -3.46 -1.47
N THR A 169 -4.83 -3.78 -1.27
CA THR A 169 -3.89 -3.91 -2.38
C THR A 169 -4.30 -5.02 -3.37
N GLU A 170 -4.94 -6.08 -2.86
CA GLU A 170 -5.50 -7.13 -3.70
C GLU A 170 -6.60 -6.59 -4.61
N GLU A 171 -7.50 -5.78 -4.06
CA GLU A 171 -8.58 -5.15 -4.83
C GLU A 171 -8.02 -4.12 -5.81
N ASN A 172 -7.03 -3.30 -5.40
CA ASN A 172 -6.35 -2.38 -6.31
C ASN A 172 -5.84 -3.12 -7.54
N ALA A 173 -5.10 -4.21 -7.35
CA ALA A 173 -4.54 -4.97 -8.47
C ALA A 173 -5.63 -5.65 -9.32
N ARG A 174 -6.65 -6.24 -8.70
CA ARG A 174 -7.76 -6.91 -9.42
C ARG A 174 -8.61 -5.93 -10.21
N PHE A 175 -8.99 -4.79 -9.63
CA PHE A 175 -9.83 -3.81 -10.32
C PHE A 175 -9.04 -3.09 -11.42
N THR A 176 -7.76 -2.79 -11.17
CA THR A 176 -6.87 -2.29 -12.23
C THR A 176 -6.76 -3.30 -13.38
N ALA A 177 -6.56 -4.58 -13.09
CA ALA A 177 -6.49 -5.62 -14.11
C ALA A 177 -7.80 -5.75 -14.87
N ALA A 178 -8.93 -5.78 -14.18
CA ALA A 178 -10.25 -5.87 -14.80
C ALA A 178 -10.56 -4.67 -15.73
N ARG A 179 -10.01 -3.49 -15.41
CA ARG A 179 -10.24 -2.26 -16.16
C ARG A 179 -9.29 -2.10 -17.35
N LEU A 180 -8.03 -2.49 -17.18
CA LEU A 180 -6.97 -2.16 -18.13
C LEU A 180 -6.53 -3.33 -19.02
N GLN A 181 -6.65 -4.60 -18.56
CA GLN A 181 -6.28 -5.75 -19.37
C GLN A 181 -7.39 -6.10 -20.38
N PRO A 182 -7.06 -6.67 -21.55
CA PRO A 182 -5.70 -7.02 -21.98
C PRO A 182 -4.92 -5.90 -22.68
N ALA A 183 -5.49 -4.70 -22.83
CA ALA A 183 -4.86 -3.60 -23.57
C ALA A 183 -3.58 -3.09 -22.91
N VAL A 184 -3.52 -3.10 -21.56
CA VAL A 184 -2.36 -2.71 -20.75
C VAL A 184 -1.71 -3.95 -20.17
N GLN A 185 -0.43 -4.16 -20.45
CA GLN A 185 0.35 -5.28 -19.95
C GLN A 185 1.55 -4.82 -19.10
N GLN A 186 2.17 -3.71 -19.44
CA GLN A 186 3.29 -3.14 -18.72
C GLN A 186 2.88 -1.85 -18.01
N ILE A 187 3.17 -1.76 -16.72
CA ILE A 187 2.80 -0.60 -15.91
C ILE A 187 4.01 -0.04 -15.16
N VAL A 188 4.06 1.28 -15.03
CA VAL A 188 4.85 1.93 -14.00
C VAL A 188 3.98 2.03 -12.76
N LEU A 189 4.34 1.34 -11.69
CA LEU A 189 3.59 1.32 -10.45
C LEU A 189 4.13 2.36 -9.48
N VAL A 190 3.31 3.33 -9.10
CA VAL A 190 3.70 4.45 -8.22
C VAL A 190 3.06 4.28 -6.84
N THR A 191 3.90 4.15 -5.82
CA THR A 191 3.52 4.14 -4.41
C THR A 191 4.72 4.42 -3.50
N ASP A 192 4.49 4.57 -2.19
CA ASP A 192 5.56 4.81 -1.20
C ASP A 192 6.50 3.59 -1.01
N PRO A 193 7.76 3.82 -0.58
CA PRO A 193 8.78 2.77 -0.46
C PRO A 193 8.36 1.57 0.40
N PRO A 194 7.75 1.73 1.59
CA PRO A 194 7.29 0.58 2.38
C PRO A 194 6.29 -0.29 1.64
N HIS A 195 5.37 0.32 0.90
CA HIS A 195 4.27 -0.37 0.22
C HIS A 195 4.65 -1.05 -1.09
N MET A 196 5.75 -0.64 -1.70
CA MET A 196 6.10 -1.04 -3.05
C MET A 196 6.24 -2.55 -3.22
N LEU A 197 6.93 -3.24 -2.31
CA LEU A 197 7.18 -4.68 -2.47
C LEU A 197 5.88 -5.50 -2.52
N ARG A 198 4.95 -5.24 -1.59
CA ARG A 198 3.67 -5.96 -1.57
C ARG A 198 2.82 -5.65 -2.80
N SER A 199 2.78 -4.40 -3.21
CA SER A 199 2.07 -3.98 -4.42
C SER A 199 2.68 -4.61 -5.67
N TYR A 200 4.00 -4.55 -5.82
CA TYR A 200 4.75 -5.15 -6.92
C TYR A 200 4.43 -6.64 -7.09
N LEU A 201 4.53 -7.42 -6.00
CA LEU A 201 4.24 -8.86 -6.04
C LEU A 201 2.77 -9.14 -6.38
N THR A 202 1.84 -8.34 -5.84
CA THR A 202 0.40 -8.51 -6.08
C THR A 202 0.03 -8.21 -7.54
N PHE A 203 0.53 -7.11 -8.11
CA PHE A 203 0.26 -6.77 -9.51
C PHE A 203 0.89 -7.79 -10.46
N ARG A 204 2.12 -8.23 -10.18
CA ARG A 204 2.75 -9.31 -10.97
C ARG A 204 1.97 -10.62 -10.95
N SER A 205 1.38 -10.99 -9.81
CA SER A 205 0.58 -12.21 -9.70
C SER A 205 -0.66 -12.21 -10.59
N LEU A 206 -1.11 -11.04 -11.04
CA LEU A 206 -2.24 -10.85 -11.96
C LEU A 206 -1.79 -10.58 -13.42
N GLY A 207 -0.53 -10.87 -13.74
CA GLY A 207 -0.03 -10.87 -15.11
C GLY A 207 0.55 -9.55 -15.61
N PHE A 208 0.62 -8.50 -14.80
CA PHE A 208 1.29 -7.27 -15.21
C PHE A 208 2.82 -7.41 -15.21
N ARG A 209 3.48 -6.82 -16.19
CA ARG A 209 4.89 -6.46 -16.12
C ARG A 209 4.99 -5.13 -15.37
N VAL A 210 5.61 -5.16 -14.20
CA VAL A 210 5.62 -4.02 -13.27
C VAL A 210 7.01 -3.39 -13.22
N ILE A 211 7.08 -2.10 -13.52
CA ILE A 211 8.22 -1.23 -13.28
C ILE A 211 7.93 -0.47 -11.99
N PRO A 212 8.63 -0.74 -10.88
CA PRO A 212 8.38 -0.04 -9.62
C PRO A 212 8.98 1.36 -9.66
N HIS A 213 8.19 2.37 -9.27
CA HIS A 213 8.64 3.75 -9.10
C HIS A 213 8.14 4.31 -7.78
N THR A 214 9.04 4.55 -6.83
CA THR A 214 8.65 5.02 -5.51
C THR A 214 8.61 6.55 -5.44
N ASN A 215 7.54 7.10 -4.84
CA ASN A 215 7.52 8.50 -4.42
C ASN A 215 8.17 8.67 -3.04
N SER A 216 8.59 9.88 -2.70
CA SER A 216 9.01 10.20 -1.33
C SER A 216 7.84 10.15 -0.34
N LEU A 217 8.12 9.85 0.92
CA LEU A 217 7.15 10.10 1.99
C LEU A 217 7.12 11.62 2.31
N PRO A 218 5.96 12.14 2.77
CA PRO A 218 5.87 13.54 3.21
C PRO A 218 6.92 13.88 4.25
N ALA A 219 7.61 15.01 4.10
CA ALA A 219 8.69 15.43 4.99
C ALA A 219 8.23 15.62 6.45
N GLN A 220 6.93 15.94 6.66
CA GLN A 220 6.35 16.12 7.99
C GLN A 220 5.77 14.82 8.58
N LEU A 221 5.95 13.67 7.94
CA LEU A 221 5.40 12.42 8.46
C LEU A 221 6.07 12.05 9.79
N PRO A 222 5.31 11.89 10.89
CA PRO A 222 5.91 11.55 12.18
C PRO A 222 6.60 10.18 12.13
N PRO A 223 7.77 9.98 12.78
CA PRO A 223 8.48 8.69 12.81
C PRO A 223 7.61 7.50 13.26
N ARG A 224 6.70 7.75 14.20
CA ARG A 224 5.70 6.75 14.61
C ARG A 224 4.83 6.27 13.45
N LYS A 225 4.44 7.18 12.55
CA LYS A 225 3.60 6.82 11.40
C LYS A 225 4.41 6.07 10.35
N GLU A 226 5.67 6.42 10.16
CA GLU A 226 6.59 5.65 9.30
C GLU A 226 6.78 4.23 9.84
N ALA A 227 7.03 4.07 11.16
CA ALA A 227 7.11 2.76 11.80
C ALA A 227 5.81 1.95 11.63
N PHE A 228 4.64 2.60 11.79
CA PHE A 228 3.34 1.98 11.55
C PHE A 228 3.21 1.48 10.11
N LEU A 229 3.56 2.30 9.11
CA LEU A 229 3.53 1.90 7.71
C LEU A 229 4.43 0.70 7.45
N LEU A 230 5.63 0.71 8.02
CA LEU A 230 6.61 -0.37 7.87
C LEU A 230 6.09 -1.68 8.47
N VAL A 231 5.64 -1.69 9.72
CA VAL A 231 5.07 -2.87 10.39
C VAL A 231 3.90 -3.43 9.62
N ARG A 232 3.01 -2.56 9.17
CA ARG A 232 1.84 -2.94 8.35
C ARG A 232 2.26 -3.66 7.07
N GLU A 233 3.34 -3.23 6.43
CA GLU A 233 3.80 -3.88 5.19
C GLU A 233 4.43 -5.24 5.45
N TYR A 234 5.25 -5.42 6.50
CA TYR A 234 5.78 -6.74 6.87
C TYR A 234 4.67 -7.74 7.20
N LEU A 235 3.69 -7.33 7.98
CA LEU A 235 2.56 -8.20 8.32
C LEU A 235 1.65 -8.43 7.11
N GLY A 236 1.49 -7.43 6.25
CA GLY A 236 0.80 -7.55 4.97
C GLY A 236 1.48 -8.55 4.04
N LEU A 237 2.81 -8.50 3.91
CA LEU A 237 3.58 -9.48 3.13
C LEU A 237 3.41 -10.90 3.67
N ALA A 238 3.54 -11.11 4.99
CA ALA A 238 3.33 -12.41 5.61
C ALA A 238 1.91 -12.95 5.36
N SER A 239 0.89 -12.11 5.56
CA SER A 239 -0.51 -12.47 5.32
C SER A 239 -0.78 -12.82 3.85
N TYR A 240 -0.30 -12.00 2.91
CA TYR A 240 -0.50 -12.22 1.48
C TYR A 240 0.24 -13.48 0.99
N SER A 241 1.43 -13.74 1.53
CA SER A 241 2.17 -14.98 1.26
C SER A 241 1.39 -16.21 1.75
N ALA A 242 0.91 -16.19 2.99
CA ALA A 242 0.12 -17.28 3.56
C ALA A 242 -1.20 -17.55 2.80
N LEU A 243 -1.80 -16.49 2.23
CA LEU A 243 -3.02 -16.59 1.41
C LEU A 243 -2.73 -16.92 -0.06
N GLY A 244 -1.48 -17.15 -0.47
CA GLY A 244 -1.10 -17.45 -1.85
C GLY A 244 -1.33 -16.31 -2.85
N ARG A 245 -1.44 -15.05 -2.36
CA ARG A 245 -1.78 -13.90 -3.19
C ARG A 245 -0.64 -13.43 -4.10
N PHE A 246 0.56 -13.97 -3.94
CA PHE A 246 1.71 -13.69 -4.80
C PHE A 246 1.95 -14.76 -5.87
N SER A 247 1.19 -15.85 -5.84
CA SER A 247 1.24 -16.87 -6.89
C SER A 247 0.57 -16.37 -8.17
N PRO A 248 1.06 -16.72 -9.36
CA PRO A 248 0.43 -16.35 -10.62
C PRO A 248 -1.03 -16.75 -10.67
N ARG A 249 -1.91 -15.84 -11.03
CA ARG A 249 -3.38 -16.03 -11.10
C ARG A 249 -3.92 -15.35 -12.34
N GLN A 250 -4.95 -15.96 -12.94
CA GLN A 250 -5.72 -15.32 -14.00
C GLN A 250 -6.74 -14.36 -13.38
N THR A 251 -6.90 -13.20 -13.98
CA THR A 251 -7.99 -12.28 -13.65
C THR A 251 -9.29 -12.96 -14.05
N GLN A 252 -10.16 -13.31 -13.09
CA GLN A 252 -11.46 -13.90 -13.41
C GLN A 252 -12.38 -12.81 -13.99
N PRO A 253 -12.86 -12.95 -15.22
CA PRO A 253 -13.79 -11.98 -15.83
C PRO A 253 -15.13 -11.84 -15.08
N ALA A 254 -15.47 -12.84 -14.28
CA ALA A 254 -16.75 -12.92 -13.57
C ALA A 254 -16.98 -11.83 -12.51
N LEU A 255 -15.94 -11.12 -12.06
CA LEU A 255 -16.09 -10.02 -11.11
C LEU A 255 -16.46 -8.68 -11.77
N VAL A 256 -16.27 -8.56 -13.09
CA VAL A 256 -16.69 -7.39 -13.87
C VAL A 256 -18.23 -7.31 -13.94
N GLY A 257 -18.92 -8.45 -13.92
CA GLY A 257 -20.40 -8.53 -13.96
C GLY A 257 -21.12 -8.27 -12.64
N SER A 258 -20.42 -8.34 -11.50
CA SER A 258 -21.03 -8.06 -10.18
C SER A 258 -20.95 -6.58 -9.79
N PHE A 259 -20.09 -5.82 -10.43
CA PHE A 259 -20.05 -4.37 -10.32
C PHE A 259 -20.77 -3.83 -11.56
N LYS A 260 -21.99 -3.32 -11.40
CA LYS A 260 -22.62 -2.51 -12.44
C LYS A 260 -21.78 -1.25 -12.54
N PHE A 261 -20.90 -1.21 -13.53
CA PHE A 261 -20.19 -0.02 -13.96
C PHE A 261 -21.15 0.94 -14.64
#